data_dcd96b124b2d5c8df133019052c5220a
#
_entry.id   dcd96b124b2d5c8df133019052c5220a
#
_cell.length_a   1.000
_cell.length_b   1.000
_cell.length_c   1.000
_cell.angle_alpha   90.00
_cell.angle_beta   90.00
_cell.angle_gamma   90.00
#
_symmetry.space_group_name_H-M   'P 1'
#
loop_
_entity.id
_entity.type
_entity.pdbx_description
1 polymer ?
#
loop_
_entity_poly.entity_id
_entity_poly.type
_entity_poly.pdbx_seq_one_letter_code
_entity_poly.pdbx_strand_id
1 'polypeptide(L)'
;MSLQIQKLYFSYPTSHVTLFEDFFLQFYDGWTCVAGSNGCGKSTLLKLIAGLIVPDNGKISGAGVGDATCGGIIYCPQETDEVPENLYSVFWSDDNEVRRFFSLLHVTEEMIGRYDSLSGGEKKRIQIACALADRPSVLLLDEPTNHLDQGTVQMISDTLALFSGTGIMVSHDRSFSDSLCKRTVYLYNEARTFSGGRDCVVCETYPGGLTKALELRQQNAAHNRGEWERLDSKASAEKQRSQKLAEENERSKNRLAKKSIDPNDHDAKRKIDVARLGGKDRSTGDAKAHLDNQISRTEASRDAIKKSLKRKEGFSVEAAGFAKAIVIVETEIRASEEEDSYRLHIPRIVINPDSKIALTGQNGTGKTLFIKHLISELEKADRTAEVMYLPQEIPASQEEQILADFAALEDAERGAVLSTLYRLGSEPENLQQGAVSPGELRKLMISLAVERPLSLLILDEPTNHMDITSVLALENALSSLSCALLVVSHDSVFLSKVTNERLHSERNGNEGKILFV
;
A
#
# COMPACT_ATOMS: atom_id res chain seq x y z
N MET A 1 -28.46 -0.22 9.67
CA MET A 1 -28.84 -0.16 8.24
C MET A 1 -27.65 -0.65 7.42
N SER A 2 -27.80 -1.07 6.16
CA SER A 2 -26.67 -1.51 5.33
C SER A 2 -26.71 -0.85 3.97
N LEU A 3 -25.53 -0.55 3.43
CA LEU A 3 -25.35 -0.10 2.06
C LEU A 3 -24.88 -1.28 1.23
N GLN A 4 -25.50 -1.55 0.09
CA GLN A 4 -25.20 -2.69 -0.78
C GLN A 4 -24.88 -2.22 -2.18
N ILE A 5 -23.82 -2.81 -2.74
CA ILE A 5 -23.40 -2.68 -4.13
C ILE A 5 -23.63 -4.03 -4.79
N GLN A 6 -24.39 -4.06 -5.86
CA GLN A 6 -24.78 -5.29 -6.55
C GLN A 6 -24.50 -5.20 -8.04
N LYS A 7 -23.72 -6.15 -8.57
CA LYS A 7 -23.38 -6.27 -9.99
C LYS A 7 -22.91 -4.96 -10.60
N LEU A 8 -21.97 -4.29 -9.91
CA LEU A 8 -21.45 -3.00 -10.34
C LEU A 8 -20.49 -3.21 -11.52
N TYR A 9 -20.74 -2.45 -12.60
CA TYR A 9 -19.86 -2.32 -13.75
C TYR A 9 -19.51 -0.86 -13.94
N PHE A 10 -18.24 -0.58 -14.11
CA PHE A 10 -17.76 0.79 -14.34
C PHE A 10 -16.44 0.82 -15.10
N SER A 11 -16.38 1.70 -16.11
CA SER A 11 -15.19 2.03 -16.89
C SER A 11 -15.10 3.54 -17.05
N TYR A 12 -13.90 4.12 -16.98
CA TYR A 12 -13.74 5.51 -17.35
C TYR A 12 -13.84 5.68 -18.87
N PRO A 13 -14.50 6.74 -19.38
CA PRO A 13 -14.66 6.97 -20.84
C PRO A 13 -13.33 7.07 -21.59
N THR A 14 -12.27 7.51 -20.89
CA THR A 14 -10.91 7.66 -21.43
C THR A 14 -10.07 6.40 -21.33
N SER A 15 -10.55 5.37 -20.63
CA SER A 15 -9.82 4.13 -20.39
C SER A 15 -10.48 2.97 -21.12
N HIS A 16 -9.68 2.13 -21.79
CA HIS A 16 -10.14 0.87 -22.36
C HIS A 16 -10.22 -0.27 -21.32
N VAL A 17 -9.89 0.04 -20.05
CA VAL A 17 -9.87 -0.93 -18.95
C VAL A 17 -11.14 -0.79 -18.11
N THR A 18 -11.88 -1.88 -17.94
CA THR A 18 -13.03 -1.95 -17.01
C THR A 18 -12.49 -2.02 -15.59
N LEU A 19 -12.82 -1.03 -14.76
CA LEU A 19 -12.35 -0.96 -13.37
C LEU A 19 -13.12 -1.95 -12.49
N PHE A 20 -14.44 -1.91 -12.53
CA PHE A 20 -15.31 -2.83 -11.80
C PHE A 20 -16.11 -3.69 -12.78
N GLU A 21 -16.10 -5.01 -12.57
CA GLU A 21 -16.83 -5.97 -13.35
C GLU A 21 -17.51 -6.99 -12.43
N ASP A 22 -18.86 -7.03 -12.47
CA ASP A 22 -19.68 -7.88 -11.59
C ASP A 22 -19.30 -7.74 -10.10
N PHE A 23 -19.03 -6.49 -9.66
CA PHE A 23 -18.51 -6.22 -8.34
C PHE A 23 -19.63 -6.19 -7.29
N PHE A 24 -19.42 -6.89 -6.18
CA PHE A 24 -20.34 -6.98 -5.04
C PHE A 24 -19.63 -6.56 -3.77
N LEU A 25 -20.29 -5.70 -2.98
CA LEU A 25 -19.79 -5.32 -1.67
C LEU A 25 -20.95 -4.86 -0.77
N GLN A 26 -20.84 -5.12 0.53
CA GLN A 26 -21.81 -4.69 1.51
C GLN A 26 -21.14 -4.02 2.69
N PHE A 27 -21.61 -2.83 3.02
CA PHE A 27 -21.21 -2.07 4.20
C PHE A 27 -22.31 -2.11 5.24
N TYR A 28 -21.93 -2.08 6.50
CA TYR A 28 -22.82 -2.11 7.66
C TYR A 28 -22.54 -0.91 8.55
N ASP A 29 -23.40 -0.65 9.54
CA ASP A 29 -23.20 0.42 10.51
C ASP A 29 -21.84 0.30 11.22
N GLY A 30 -21.26 1.46 11.51
CA GLY A 30 -19.91 1.64 12.00
C GLY A 30 -18.91 1.86 10.88
N TRP A 31 -17.66 2.04 11.26
CA TRP A 31 -16.58 2.39 10.33
C TRP A 31 -15.99 1.17 9.60
N THR A 32 -15.84 1.32 8.31
CA THR A 32 -15.14 0.37 7.42
C THR A 32 -14.01 1.08 6.69
N CYS A 33 -12.78 0.57 6.82
CA CYS A 33 -11.64 1.04 6.04
C CYS A 33 -11.64 0.39 4.66
N VAL A 34 -11.40 1.16 3.60
CA VAL A 34 -11.14 0.68 2.24
C VAL A 34 -9.68 0.91 1.94
N ALA A 35 -8.91 -0.16 1.82
CA ALA A 35 -7.48 -0.14 1.55
C ALA A 35 -7.14 -0.85 0.24
N GLY A 36 -5.94 -0.66 -0.26
CA GLY A 36 -5.45 -1.29 -1.50
C GLY A 36 -4.40 -0.46 -2.19
N SER A 37 -3.79 -0.97 -3.27
CA SER A 37 -2.78 -0.27 -4.05
C SER A 37 -3.33 1.00 -4.70
N ASN A 38 -2.44 1.93 -5.07
CA ASN A 38 -2.84 3.10 -5.85
C ASN A 38 -3.40 2.65 -7.20
N GLY A 39 -4.41 3.38 -7.70
CA GLY A 39 -5.07 3.04 -8.96
C GLY A 39 -6.07 1.88 -8.92
N CYS A 40 -6.24 1.16 -7.79
CA CYS A 40 -7.23 0.09 -7.68
C CYS A 40 -8.69 0.57 -7.49
N GLY A 41 -8.98 1.86 -7.69
CA GLY A 41 -10.34 2.39 -7.70
C GLY A 41 -10.96 2.73 -6.35
N LYS A 42 -10.19 2.95 -5.29
CA LYS A 42 -10.69 3.32 -3.95
C LYS A 42 -11.57 4.58 -3.98
N SER A 43 -11.02 5.71 -4.44
CA SER A 43 -11.75 6.98 -4.56
C SER A 43 -12.88 6.90 -5.58
N THR A 44 -12.71 6.12 -6.65
CA THR A 44 -13.77 5.86 -7.63
C THR A 44 -14.95 5.13 -6.99
N LEU A 45 -14.69 4.14 -6.13
CA LEU A 45 -15.73 3.44 -5.37
C LEU A 45 -16.52 4.41 -4.48
N LEU A 46 -15.83 5.32 -3.75
CA LEU A 46 -16.49 6.33 -2.93
C LEU A 46 -17.34 7.28 -3.79
N LYS A 47 -16.83 7.75 -4.92
CA LYS A 47 -17.56 8.65 -5.85
C LYS A 47 -18.80 7.96 -6.46
N LEU A 48 -18.72 6.66 -6.77
CA LEU A 48 -19.87 5.87 -7.22
C LEU A 48 -20.93 5.74 -6.11
N ILE A 49 -20.52 5.48 -4.87
CA ILE A 49 -21.42 5.42 -3.70
C ILE A 49 -22.07 6.78 -3.46
N ALA A 50 -21.31 7.86 -3.58
CA ALA A 50 -21.80 9.23 -3.43
C ALA A 50 -22.75 9.68 -4.57
N GLY A 51 -22.81 8.91 -5.68
CA GLY A 51 -23.60 9.29 -6.86
C GLY A 51 -22.98 10.43 -7.68
N LEU A 52 -21.70 10.78 -7.43
CA LEU A 52 -20.95 11.79 -8.19
C LEU A 52 -20.57 11.30 -9.60
N ILE A 53 -20.46 10.00 -9.75
CA ILE A 53 -20.28 9.32 -11.04
C ILE A 53 -21.30 8.20 -11.14
N VAL A 54 -21.77 7.96 -12.37
CA VAL A 54 -22.83 6.98 -12.64
C VAL A 54 -22.18 5.66 -13.10
N PRO A 55 -22.55 4.51 -12.54
CA PRO A 55 -22.04 3.23 -13.00
C PRO A 55 -22.62 2.87 -14.38
N ASP A 56 -21.86 2.10 -15.19
CA ASP A 56 -22.31 1.60 -16.49
C ASP A 56 -23.47 0.61 -16.32
N ASN A 57 -23.44 -0.21 -15.26
CA ASN A 57 -24.48 -1.14 -14.89
C ASN A 57 -24.40 -1.47 -13.39
N GLY A 58 -25.48 -2.09 -12.86
CA GLY A 58 -25.55 -2.48 -11.46
C GLY A 58 -26.39 -1.53 -10.61
N LYS A 59 -26.42 -1.79 -9.30
CA LYS A 59 -27.25 -1.02 -8.37
C LYS A 59 -26.51 -0.79 -7.04
N ILE A 60 -26.57 0.44 -6.58
CA ILE A 60 -26.21 0.81 -5.21
C ILE A 60 -27.52 1.11 -4.47
N SER A 61 -27.73 0.49 -3.31
CA SER A 61 -29.00 0.57 -2.57
C SER A 61 -28.77 0.47 -1.06
N GLY A 62 -29.70 0.96 -0.28
CA GLY A 62 -29.66 0.91 1.19
C GLY A 62 -29.59 2.28 1.83
N ALA A 63 -28.90 2.38 2.96
CA ALA A 63 -28.85 3.58 3.78
C ALA A 63 -28.44 4.83 2.94
N GLY A 64 -29.20 5.91 3.09
CA GLY A 64 -28.91 7.22 2.48
C GLY A 64 -29.13 7.31 0.95
N VAL A 65 -29.41 6.20 0.25
CA VAL A 65 -29.59 6.22 -1.21
C VAL A 65 -31.02 6.66 -1.54
N GLY A 66 -31.17 7.85 -2.17
CA GLY A 66 -32.46 8.37 -2.62
C GLY A 66 -33.38 8.89 -1.52
N ASP A 67 -32.93 8.97 -0.28
CA ASP A 67 -33.72 9.44 0.86
C ASP A 67 -33.22 10.82 1.32
N ALA A 68 -33.85 11.87 0.83
CA ALA A 68 -33.56 13.25 1.24
C ALA A 68 -34.00 13.56 2.67
N THR A 69 -34.76 12.66 3.32
CA THR A 69 -35.36 12.93 4.66
C THR A 69 -34.54 12.35 5.80
N CYS A 70 -33.61 11.42 5.53
CA CYS A 70 -32.79 10.74 6.55
C CYS A 70 -31.28 10.99 6.37
N GLY A 71 -30.87 12.23 6.14
CA GLY A 71 -29.45 12.60 6.20
C GLY A 71 -28.55 11.93 5.15
N GLY A 72 -29.02 11.67 3.98
CA GLY A 72 -28.28 11.30 2.76
C GLY A 72 -26.90 10.63 2.86
N ILE A 73 -26.16 10.66 1.76
CA ILE A 73 -24.75 10.27 1.67
C ILE A 73 -23.91 11.54 1.55
N ILE A 74 -22.92 11.72 2.42
CA ILE A 74 -21.97 12.83 2.34
C ILE A 74 -20.58 12.29 2.02
N TYR A 75 -19.95 12.91 1.02
CA TYR A 75 -18.58 12.62 0.59
C TYR A 75 -17.64 13.77 0.93
N CYS A 76 -16.61 13.47 1.69
CA CYS A 76 -15.50 14.38 1.99
C CYS A 76 -14.32 13.99 1.12
N PRO A 77 -14.00 14.80 0.08
CA PRO A 77 -12.85 14.55 -0.78
C PRO A 77 -11.52 14.70 -0.05
N GLN A 78 -10.47 14.17 -0.64
CA GLN A 78 -9.10 14.32 -0.13
C GLN A 78 -8.70 15.80 -0.09
N GLU A 79 -8.98 16.53 -1.16
CA GLU A 79 -8.71 17.97 -1.30
C GLU A 79 -9.66 18.79 -0.44
N THR A 80 -9.16 19.91 0.08
CA THR A 80 -9.92 20.81 0.99
C THR A 80 -9.90 22.26 0.51
N ASP A 81 -9.65 22.49 -0.79
CA ASP A 81 -9.52 23.84 -1.33
C ASP A 81 -10.87 24.56 -1.43
N GLU A 82 -11.94 23.80 -1.63
CA GLU A 82 -13.29 24.33 -1.69
C GLU A 82 -13.90 24.53 -0.30
N VAL A 83 -14.52 25.68 -0.08
CA VAL A 83 -15.29 25.97 1.14
C VAL A 83 -16.53 25.08 1.17
N PRO A 84 -16.82 24.33 2.26
CA PRO A 84 -18.05 23.56 2.36
C PRO A 84 -19.28 24.45 2.20
N GLU A 85 -20.21 24.08 1.30
CA GLU A 85 -21.40 24.89 0.98
C GLU A 85 -22.27 25.22 2.20
N ASN A 86 -22.34 24.28 3.16
CA ASN A 86 -23.15 24.44 4.36
C ASN A 86 -22.41 25.16 5.51
N LEU A 87 -21.11 25.52 5.38
CA LEU A 87 -20.27 26.03 6.47
C LEU A 87 -20.94 27.15 7.26
N TYR A 88 -21.37 28.21 6.56
CA TYR A 88 -21.97 29.38 7.24
C TYR A 88 -23.32 29.08 7.88
N SER A 89 -24.15 28.22 7.29
CA SER A 89 -25.45 27.85 7.81
C SER A 89 -25.34 26.97 9.05
N VAL A 90 -24.40 26.01 9.05
CA VAL A 90 -24.25 25.08 10.18
C VAL A 90 -23.46 25.69 11.35
N PHE A 91 -22.45 26.51 11.07
CA PHE A 91 -21.66 27.14 12.14
C PHE A 91 -22.47 28.07 13.02
N TRP A 92 -23.38 28.84 12.43
CA TRP A 92 -24.26 29.75 13.14
C TRP A 92 -25.57 29.10 13.63
N SER A 93 -25.70 27.79 13.51
CA SER A 93 -26.85 27.04 14.00
C SER A 93 -26.93 27.06 15.51
N ASP A 94 -28.16 27.15 16.04
CA ASP A 94 -28.42 27.01 17.46
C ASP A 94 -28.47 25.56 17.95
N ASP A 95 -28.23 24.58 17.06
CA ASP A 95 -28.24 23.17 17.40
C ASP A 95 -27.02 22.80 18.27
N ASN A 96 -27.26 22.29 19.45
CA ASN A 96 -26.23 21.94 20.43
C ASN A 96 -25.33 20.80 19.94
N GLU A 97 -25.84 19.87 19.14
CA GLU A 97 -25.05 18.76 18.60
C GLU A 97 -24.09 19.27 17.54
N VAL A 98 -24.55 20.17 16.67
CA VAL A 98 -23.71 20.84 15.67
C VAL A 98 -22.59 21.62 16.37
N ARG A 99 -22.91 22.47 17.33
CA ARG A 99 -21.92 23.23 18.13
C ARG A 99 -20.89 22.32 18.80
N ARG A 100 -21.33 21.14 19.27
CA ARG A 100 -20.44 20.15 19.86
C ARG A 100 -19.38 19.66 18.87
N PHE A 101 -19.73 19.35 17.61
CA PHE A 101 -18.75 18.92 16.60
C PHE A 101 -17.71 20.02 16.30
N PHE A 102 -18.16 21.26 16.12
CA PHE A 102 -17.24 22.38 15.92
C PHE A 102 -16.32 22.60 17.12
N SER A 103 -16.84 22.46 18.34
CA SER A 103 -16.04 22.57 19.58
C SER A 103 -15.02 21.43 19.70
N LEU A 104 -15.41 20.17 19.44
CA LEU A 104 -14.52 19.02 19.51
C LEU A 104 -13.39 19.08 18.48
N LEU A 105 -13.66 19.66 17.30
CA LEU A 105 -12.68 19.86 16.24
C LEU A 105 -11.94 21.20 16.36
N HIS A 106 -12.14 21.95 17.45
CA HIS A 106 -11.54 23.26 17.72
C HIS A 106 -11.65 24.22 16.53
N VAL A 107 -12.84 24.26 15.89
CA VAL A 107 -13.14 25.22 14.83
C VAL A 107 -13.66 26.50 15.44
N THR A 108 -13.01 27.63 15.10
CA THR A 108 -13.32 28.96 15.64
C THR A 108 -13.87 29.89 14.56
N GLU A 109 -14.55 30.96 14.97
CA GLU A 109 -15.04 32.00 14.06
C GLU A 109 -13.91 32.65 13.25
N GLU A 110 -12.75 32.85 13.88
CA GLU A 110 -11.56 33.39 13.21
C GLU A 110 -11.12 32.52 12.02
N MET A 111 -11.17 31.19 12.19
CA MET A 111 -10.83 30.23 11.12
C MET A 111 -11.79 30.37 9.93
N ILE A 112 -13.08 30.55 10.19
CA ILE A 112 -14.08 30.70 9.12
C ILE A 112 -13.86 31.98 8.33
N GLY A 113 -13.50 33.08 9.01
CA GLY A 113 -13.22 34.37 8.38
C GLY A 113 -11.98 34.39 7.47
N ARG A 114 -11.07 33.41 7.62
CA ARG A 114 -9.80 33.34 6.87
C ARG A 114 -9.59 31.99 6.18
N TYR A 115 -10.64 31.33 5.72
CA TYR A 115 -10.58 29.95 5.18
C TYR A 115 -9.47 29.73 4.14
N ASP A 116 -9.28 30.66 3.21
CA ASP A 116 -8.26 30.54 2.15
C ASP A 116 -6.83 30.48 2.69
N SER A 117 -6.56 31.09 3.83
CA SER A 117 -5.24 31.12 4.47
C SER A 117 -5.02 30.02 5.51
N LEU A 118 -6.00 29.12 5.72
CA LEU A 118 -5.90 28.02 6.66
C LEU A 118 -4.95 26.93 6.17
N SER A 119 -4.31 26.27 7.14
CA SER A 119 -3.58 25.04 6.87
C SER A 119 -4.52 23.92 6.42
N GLY A 120 -3.99 22.92 5.69
CA GLY A 120 -4.77 21.76 5.27
C GLY A 120 -5.46 21.02 6.44
N GLY A 121 -4.80 20.97 7.60
CA GLY A 121 -5.38 20.38 8.81
C GLY A 121 -6.56 21.17 9.38
N GLU A 122 -6.49 22.51 9.38
CA GLU A 122 -7.61 23.37 9.79
C GLU A 122 -8.78 23.23 8.83
N LYS A 123 -8.54 23.25 7.51
CA LYS A 123 -9.55 23.04 6.48
C LYS A 123 -10.23 21.66 6.63
N LYS A 124 -9.45 20.60 6.87
CA LYS A 124 -9.98 19.25 7.08
C LYS A 124 -10.88 19.14 8.31
N ARG A 125 -10.53 19.80 9.42
CA ARG A 125 -11.37 19.87 10.62
C ARG A 125 -12.71 20.54 10.32
N ILE A 126 -12.71 21.64 9.58
CA ILE A 126 -13.93 22.33 9.14
C ILE A 126 -14.79 21.42 8.24
N GLN A 127 -14.17 20.78 7.24
CA GLN A 127 -14.85 19.87 6.33
C GLN A 127 -15.58 18.75 7.08
N ILE A 128 -14.90 18.11 8.04
CA ILE A 128 -15.49 17.01 8.85
C ILE A 128 -16.58 17.54 9.78
N ALA A 129 -16.40 18.73 10.40
CA ALA A 129 -17.42 19.34 11.24
C ALA A 129 -18.71 19.62 10.44
N CYS A 130 -18.58 20.20 9.25
CA CYS A 130 -19.70 20.45 8.34
C CYS A 130 -20.41 19.17 7.90
N ALA A 131 -19.64 18.12 7.57
CA ALA A 131 -20.20 16.84 7.17
C ALA A 131 -20.97 16.14 8.29
N LEU A 132 -20.49 16.18 9.53
CA LEU A 132 -21.20 15.62 10.70
C LEU A 132 -22.44 16.44 11.08
N ALA A 133 -22.40 17.77 10.87
CA ALA A 133 -23.52 18.68 11.16
C ALA A 133 -24.77 18.33 10.35
N ASP A 134 -24.62 17.84 9.14
CA ASP A 134 -25.74 17.41 8.27
C ASP A 134 -26.34 16.04 8.67
N ARG A 135 -25.80 15.39 9.69
CA ARG A 135 -26.28 14.10 10.24
C ARG A 135 -26.46 13.03 9.16
N PRO A 136 -25.43 12.73 8.36
CA PRO A 136 -25.56 11.78 7.26
C PRO A 136 -25.88 10.36 7.76
N SER A 137 -26.64 9.61 6.96
CA SER A 137 -26.79 8.16 7.16
C SER A 137 -25.52 7.41 6.74
N VAL A 138 -24.83 7.93 5.71
CA VAL A 138 -23.55 7.40 5.20
C VAL A 138 -22.54 8.55 5.10
N LEU A 139 -21.39 8.37 5.73
CA LEU A 139 -20.27 9.31 5.66
C LEU A 139 -19.07 8.65 4.94
N LEU A 140 -18.65 9.28 3.85
CA LEU A 140 -17.54 8.83 3.03
C LEU A 140 -16.35 9.77 3.19
N LEU A 141 -15.20 9.24 3.61
CA LEU A 141 -13.99 10.03 3.81
C LEU A 141 -12.88 9.49 2.88
N ASP A 142 -12.32 10.36 2.06
CA ASP A 142 -11.20 10.02 1.17
C ASP A 142 -9.90 10.60 1.74
N GLU A 143 -9.00 9.72 2.21
CA GLU A 143 -7.71 10.02 2.85
C GLU A 143 -7.77 11.18 3.87
N PRO A 144 -8.58 11.06 4.95
CA PRO A 144 -8.85 12.16 5.87
C PRO A 144 -7.66 12.57 6.75
N THR A 145 -6.59 11.77 6.80
CA THR A 145 -5.42 11.99 7.66
C THR A 145 -4.20 12.54 6.92
N ASN A 146 -4.27 12.70 5.59
CA ASN A 146 -3.13 13.19 4.81
C ASN A 146 -2.66 14.58 5.26
N HIS A 147 -1.36 14.75 5.45
CA HIS A 147 -0.70 15.99 5.87
C HIS A 147 -1.09 16.49 7.28
N LEU A 148 -1.74 15.66 8.10
CA LEU A 148 -2.14 16.02 9.46
C LEU A 148 -1.10 15.59 10.49
N ASP A 149 -0.92 16.41 11.52
CA ASP A 149 -0.15 16.00 12.69
C ASP A 149 -0.94 15.03 13.59
N GLN A 150 -0.21 14.30 14.43
CA GLN A 150 -0.74 13.25 15.30
C GLN A 150 -1.86 13.76 16.24
N GLY A 151 -1.74 15.00 16.72
CA GLY A 151 -2.75 15.62 17.59
C GLY A 151 -4.06 15.86 16.85
N THR A 152 -3.98 16.38 15.62
CA THR A 152 -5.16 16.60 14.76
C THR A 152 -5.79 15.27 14.33
N VAL A 153 -4.99 14.24 14.00
CA VAL A 153 -5.49 12.89 13.68
C VAL A 153 -6.26 12.31 14.86
N GLN A 154 -5.73 12.41 16.08
CA GLN A 154 -6.42 11.93 17.29
C GLN A 154 -7.74 12.66 17.54
N MET A 155 -7.74 13.98 17.42
CA MET A 155 -8.94 14.82 17.58
C MET A 155 -10.04 14.43 16.57
N ILE A 156 -9.69 14.21 15.32
CA ILE A 156 -10.60 13.74 14.27
C ILE A 156 -11.11 12.34 14.60
N SER A 157 -10.24 11.42 14.99
CA SER A 157 -10.59 10.05 15.39
C SER A 157 -11.65 10.05 16.51
N ASP A 158 -11.40 10.81 17.59
CA ASP A 158 -12.30 10.87 18.75
C ASP A 158 -13.66 11.44 18.36
N THR A 159 -13.68 12.43 17.45
CA THR A 159 -14.93 13.02 16.96
C THR A 159 -15.70 12.06 16.05
N LEU A 160 -15.02 11.38 15.13
CA LEU A 160 -15.64 10.41 14.23
C LEU A 160 -16.13 9.14 14.96
N ALA A 161 -15.55 8.81 16.10
CA ALA A 161 -16.04 7.71 16.95
C ALA A 161 -17.46 7.94 17.49
N LEU A 162 -17.93 9.19 17.52
CA LEU A 162 -19.31 9.54 17.90
C LEU A 162 -20.33 9.31 16.79
N PHE A 163 -19.87 9.12 15.54
CA PHE A 163 -20.76 8.87 14.41
C PHE A 163 -21.37 7.47 14.47
N SER A 164 -22.69 7.38 14.38
CA SER A 164 -23.45 6.13 14.54
C SER A 164 -23.97 5.52 13.24
N GLY A 165 -23.79 6.20 12.10
CA GLY A 165 -24.20 5.72 10.77
C GLY A 165 -23.23 4.73 10.13
N THR A 166 -23.34 4.56 8.81
CA THR A 166 -22.40 3.77 8.01
C THR A 166 -21.23 4.67 7.59
N GLY A 167 -20.08 4.51 8.23
CA GLY A 167 -18.84 5.21 7.90
C GLY A 167 -17.97 4.39 6.97
N ILE A 168 -17.52 4.98 5.86
CA ILE A 168 -16.58 4.36 4.92
C ILE A 168 -15.42 5.32 4.74
N MET A 169 -14.21 4.86 5.02
CA MET A 169 -13.02 5.67 4.81
C MET A 169 -12.01 4.97 3.92
N VAL A 170 -11.41 5.71 3.02
CA VAL A 170 -10.15 5.32 2.36
C VAL A 170 -9.03 5.88 3.20
N SER A 171 -8.13 5.05 3.67
CA SER A 171 -6.95 5.50 4.42
C SER A 171 -5.81 4.50 4.33
N HIS A 172 -4.59 5.04 4.33
CA HIS A 172 -3.34 4.31 4.44
C HIS A 172 -2.73 4.40 5.85
N ASP A 173 -3.34 5.22 6.72
CA ASP A 173 -2.96 5.36 8.13
C ASP A 173 -3.51 4.19 8.96
N ARG A 174 -2.58 3.35 9.42
CA ARG A 174 -2.91 2.16 10.23
C ARG A 174 -3.45 2.54 11.59
N SER A 175 -2.82 3.49 12.27
CA SER A 175 -3.22 3.92 13.61
C SER A 175 -4.64 4.48 13.62
N PHE A 176 -4.95 5.33 12.64
CA PHE A 176 -6.28 5.90 12.48
C PHE A 176 -7.34 4.86 12.14
N SER A 177 -7.04 3.97 11.18
CA SER A 177 -7.95 2.88 10.83
C SER A 177 -8.19 1.92 12.00
N ASP A 178 -7.14 1.57 12.74
CA ASP A 178 -7.23 0.62 13.86
C ASP A 178 -8.03 1.19 15.05
N SER A 179 -8.02 2.52 15.23
CA SER A 179 -8.80 3.18 16.29
C SER A 179 -10.30 3.24 16.02
N LEU A 180 -10.71 3.29 14.76
CA LEU A 180 -12.10 3.53 14.35
C LEU A 180 -12.77 2.31 13.69
N CYS A 181 -12.05 1.59 12.83
CA CYS A 181 -12.65 0.64 11.93
C CYS A 181 -12.86 -0.74 12.56
N LYS A 182 -14.08 -1.26 12.43
CA LYS A 182 -14.43 -2.64 12.81
C LYS A 182 -14.19 -3.66 11.69
N ARG A 183 -13.98 -3.17 10.46
CA ARG A 183 -13.76 -3.98 9.24
C ARG A 183 -12.84 -3.24 8.30
N THR A 184 -12.13 -4.02 7.50
CA THR A 184 -11.31 -3.51 6.39
C THR A 184 -11.66 -4.27 5.13
N VAL A 185 -11.95 -3.53 4.06
CA VAL A 185 -12.12 -4.02 2.69
C VAL A 185 -10.83 -3.74 1.94
N TYR A 186 -10.16 -4.78 1.48
CA TYR A 186 -8.93 -4.65 0.71
C TYR A 186 -9.21 -4.85 -0.77
N LEU A 187 -8.99 -3.80 -1.59
CA LEU A 187 -9.15 -3.82 -3.03
C LEU A 187 -7.82 -4.15 -3.71
N TYR A 188 -7.85 -4.99 -4.73
CA TYR A 188 -6.67 -5.29 -5.55
C TYR A 188 -7.07 -5.70 -6.97
N ASN A 189 -6.14 -5.51 -7.91
CA ASN A 189 -6.33 -5.93 -9.30
C ASN A 189 -6.03 -7.43 -9.43
N GLU A 190 -6.92 -8.16 -10.06
CA GLU A 190 -6.74 -9.57 -10.38
C GLU A 190 -6.70 -9.79 -11.89
N ALA A 191 -5.59 -10.38 -12.37
CA ALA A 191 -5.47 -10.77 -13.78
C ALA A 191 -6.43 -11.94 -14.08
N ARG A 192 -7.46 -11.73 -14.92
CA ARG A 192 -8.37 -12.79 -15.35
C ARG A 192 -7.83 -13.49 -16.58
N THR A 193 -7.42 -14.74 -16.41
CA THR A 193 -6.92 -15.62 -17.49
C THR A 193 -8.02 -16.09 -18.47
N PHE A 194 -9.31 -15.95 -18.11
CA PHE A 194 -10.42 -16.57 -18.87
C PHE A 194 -11.30 -15.61 -19.69
N SER A 195 -11.17 -14.30 -19.56
CA SER A 195 -12.04 -13.33 -20.27
C SER A 195 -11.25 -12.33 -21.11
N GLY A 196 -10.24 -12.78 -21.84
CA GLY A 196 -9.48 -11.88 -22.74
C GLY A 196 -8.41 -11.04 -22.06
N GLY A 197 -7.94 -11.44 -20.87
CA GLY A 197 -6.72 -10.91 -20.26
C GLY A 197 -6.83 -9.49 -19.69
N ARG A 198 -8.02 -9.04 -19.27
CA ARG A 198 -8.18 -7.72 -18.63
C ARG A 198 -8.21 -7.86 -17.11
N ASP A 199 -7.40 -7.07 -16.43
CA ASP A 199 -7.40 -6.97 -14.99
C ASP A 199 -8.69 -6.31 -14.51
N CYS A 200 -9.32 -6.86 -13.45
CA CYS A 200 -10.46 -6.25 -12.79
C CYS A 200 -10.22 -6.13 -11.29
N VAL A 201 -10.86 -5.15 -10.67
CA VAL A 201 -10.79 -4.96 -9.23
C VAL A 201 -11.65 -6.00 -8.52
N VAL A 202 -11.05 -6.65 -7.54
CA VAL A 202 -11.72 -7.56 -6.60
C VAL A 202 -11.50 -7.08 -5.17
N CYS A 203 -12.33 -7.55 -4.24
CA CYS A 203 -12.20 -7.18 -2.84
C CYS A 203 -12.15 -8.40 -1.92
N GLU A 204 -11.43 -8.24 -0.82
CA GLU A 204 -11.43 -9.16 0.32
C GLU A 204 -11.82 -8.38 1.57
N THR A 205 -12.68 -8.95 2.41
CA THR A 205 -13.12 -8.29 3.65
C THR A 205 -12.53 -8.99 4.86
N TYR A 206 -11.94 -8.20 5.75
CA TYR A 206 -11.30 -8.66 6.97
C TYR A 206 -11.93 -8.01 8.21
N PRO A 207 -12.00 -8.70 9.36
CA PRO A 207 -12.42 -8.12 10.62
C PRO A 207 -11.31 -7.27 11.23
N GLY A 208 -11.68 -6.13 11.83
CA GLY A 208 -10.76 -5.20 12.50
C GLY A 208 -10.24 -4.10 11.59
N GLY A 209 -9.33 -3.29 12.12
CA GLY A 209 -8.65 -2.22 11.40
C GLY A 209 -7.61 -2.74 10.41
N LEU A 210 -6.87 -1.80 9.83
CA LEU A 210 -5.97 -2.08 8.70
C LEU A 210 -4.80 -2.97 9.09
N THR A 211 -4.20 -2.81 10.28
CA THR A 211 -3.07 -3.64 10.74
C THR A 211 -3.48 -5.11 10.80
N LYS A 212 -4.60 -5.40 11.46
CA LYS A 212 -5.12 -6.77 11.58
C LYS A 212 -5.49 -7.38 10.23
N ALA A 213 -6.07 -6.58 9.34
CA ALA A 213 -6.41 -7.02 7.98
C ALA A 213 -5.16 -7.42 7.19
N LEU A 214 -4.08 -6.63 7.28
CA LEU A 214 -2.81 -6.93 6.63
C LEU A 214 -2.14 -8.20 7.18
N GLU A 215 -2.17 -8.39 8.50
CA GLU A 215 -1.66 -9.62 9.14
C GLU A 215 -2.41 -10.86 8.65
N LEU A 216 -3.75 -10.82 8.67
CA LEU A 216 -4.59 -11.93 8.19
C LEU A 216 -4.36 -12.20 6.71
N ARG A 217 -4.23 -11.16 5.90
CA ARG A 217 -3.93 -11.28 4.47
C ARG A 217 -2.56 -11.93 4.23
N GLN A 218 -1.55 -11.55 5.00
CA GLN A 218 -0.23 -12.15 4.93
C GLN A 218 -0.24 -13.63 5.36
N GLN A 219 -0.97 -13.97 6.41
CA GLN A 219 -1.16 -15.36 6.87
C GLN A 219 -1.86 -16.21 5.81
N ASN A 220 -2.95 -15.69 5.20
CA ASN A 220 -3.67 -16.38 4.14
C ASN A 220 -2.77 -16.58 2.90
N ALA A 221 -1.99 -15.57 2.53
CA ALA A 221 -1.06 -15.67 1.42
C ALA A 221 0.06 -16.69 1.67
N ALA A 222 0.58 -16.76 2.90
CA ALA A 222 1.58 -17.74 3.29
C ALA A 222 1.00 -19.16 3.30
N HIS A 223 -0.22 -19.35 3.82
CA HIS A 223 -0.93 -20.62 3.80
C HIS A 223 -1.18 -21.12 2.37
N ASN A 224 -1.75 -20.27 1.53
CA ASN A 224 -2.04 -20.59 0.12
C ASN A 224 -0.75 -20.97 -0.64
N ARG A 225 0.37 -20.28 -0.38
CA ARG A 225 1.67 -20.61 -0.98
C ARG A 225 2.15 -21.99 -0.53
N GLY A 226 2.13 -22.29 0.78
CA GLY A 226 2.55 -23.59 1.29
C GLY A 226 1.70 -24.73 0.73
N GLU A 227 0.40 -24.50 0.57
CA GLU A 227 -0.51 -25.48 -0.01
C GLU A 227 -0.29 -25.65 -1.51
N TRP A 228 -0.04 -24.56 -2.23
CA TRP A 228 0.32 -24.60 -3.64
C TRP A 228 1.63 -25.37 -3.86
N GLU A 229 2.71 -25.09 -3.10
CA GLU A 229 4.00 -25.78 -3.18
C GLU A 229 3.86 -27.28 -2.89
N ARG A 230 3.02 -27.63 -1.90
CA ARG A 230 2.72 -29.03 -1.58
C ARG A 230 2.03 -29.76 -2.72
N LEU A 231 1.01 -29.12 -3.34
CA LEU A 231 0.29 -29.71 -4.47
C LEU A 231 1.15 -29.78 -5.72
N ASP A 232 2.00 -28.78 -5.98
CA ASP A 232 2.92 -28.78 -7.11
C ASP A 232 3.98 -29.89 -6.99
N SER A 233 4.57 -30.05 -5.80
CA SER A 233 5.48 -31.15 -5.51
C SER A 233 4.82 -32.51 -5.68
N LYS A 234 3.56 -32.65 -5.23
CA LYS A 234 2.76 -33.87 -5.38
C LYS A 234 2.47 -34.16 -6.85
N ALA A 235 2.01 -33.17 -7.62
CA ALA A 235 1.75 -33.31 -9.05
C ALA A 235 3.00 -33.70 -9.83
N SER A 236 4.15 -33.10 -9.47
CA SER A 236 5.45 -33.42 -10.08
C SER A 236 5.87 -34.85 -9.80
N ALA A 237 5.71 -35.35 -8.56
CA ALA A 237 6.00 -36.75 -8.20
C ALA A 237 5.06 -37.73 -8.92
N GLU A 238 3.78 -37.42 -9.00
CA GLU A 238 2.78 -38.23 -9.73
C GLU A 238 3.10 -38.28 -11.23
N LYS A 239 3.51 -37.17 -11.85
CA LYS A 239 3.97 -37.13 -13.25
C LYS A 239 5.17 -38.00 -13.50
N GLN A 240 6.19 -37.92 -12.64
CA GLN A 240 7.38 -38.80 -12.75
C GLN A 240 7.00 -40.28 -12.64
N ARG A 241 6.06 -40.62 -11.76
CA ARG A 241 5.56 -41.99 -11.63
C ARG A 241 4.77 -42.45 -12.87
N SER A 242 3.93 -41.58 -13.46
CA SER A 242 3.22 -41.86 -14.72
C SER A 242 4.18 -42.08 -15.87
N GLN A 243 5.26 -41.25 -15.98
CA GLN A 243 6.30 -41.45 -16.99
C GLN A 243 7.01 -42.78 -16.86
N LYS A 244 7.41 -43.19 -15.64
CA LYS A 244 8.04 -44.50 -15.39
C LYS A 244 7.12 -45.66 -15.78
N LEU A 245 5.82 -45.57 -15.43
CA LEU A 245 4.83 -46.56 -15.82
C LEU A 245 4.63 -46.62 -17.35
N ALA A 246 4.69 -45.46 -18.02
CA ALA A 246 4.61 -45.39 -19.47
C ALA A 246 5.82 -46.09 -20.14
N GLU A 247 7.04 -45.84 -19.66
CA GLU A 247 8.24 -46.49 -20.15
C GLU A 247 8.22 -48.02 -19.92
N GLU A 248 7.75 -48.46 -18.73
CA GLU A 248 7.61 -49.89 -18.44
C GLU A 248 6.57 -50.55 -19.36
N ASN A 249 5.46 -49.88 -19.62
CA ASN A 249 4.45 -50.34 -20.58
C ASN A 249 4.99 -50.45 -21.99
N GLU A 250 5.78 -49.46 -22.43
CA GLU A 250 6.40 -49.47 -23.75
C GLU A 250 7.44 -50.57 -23.90
N ARG A 251 8.28 -50.78 -22.87
CA ARG A 251 9.24 -51.91 -22.82
C ARG A 251 8.52 -53.26 -22.82
N SER A 252 7.40 -53.39 -22.11
CA SER A 252 6.57 -54.59 -22.12
C SER A 252 5.95 -54.87 -23.50
N LYS A 253 5.36 -53.83 -24.12
CA LYS A 253 4.83 -53.92 -25.50
C LYS A 253 5.90 -54.32 -26.54
N ASN A 254 7.10 -53.73 -26.40
CA ASN A 254 8.23 -54.04 -27.31
C ASN A 254 8.71 -55.47 -27.12
N ARG A 255 8.74 -56.02 -25.89
CA ARG A 255 9.07 -57.43 -25.60
C ARG A 255 8.02 -58.39 -26.19
N LEU A 256 6.76 -58.00 -26.25
CA LEU A 256 5.68 -58.79 -26.77
C LEU A 256 5.43 -58.52 -28.30
N ALA A 257 6.25 -57.68 -28.93
CA ALA A 257 6.18 -57.42 -30.36
C ALA A 257 6.79 -58.59 -31.15
N LYS A 258 6.00 -59.22 -32.00
CA LYS A 258 6.41 -60.36 -32.85
C LYS A 258 7.38 -59.99 -33.99
N LYS A 259 7.78 -58.71 -34.08
CA LYS A 259 8.61 -58.17 -35.18
C LYS A 259 10.04 -58.71 -35.26
N SER A 260 10.56 -59.27 -34.15
CA SER A 260 11.92 -59.80 -34.04
C SER A 260 11.99 -61.34 -34.00
N ILE A 261 10.90 -62.03 -34.28
CA ILE A 261 10.82 -63.51 -34.23
C ILE A 261 10.84 -64.07 -35.65
N ASP A 262 11.65 -65.12 -35.89
CA ASP A 262 11.73 -65.82 -37.15
C ASP A 262 10.29 -66.21 -37.61
N PRO A 263 9.93 -65.96 -38.87
CA PRO A 263 8.60 -66.30 -39.44
C PRO A 263 8.18 -67.76 -39.21
N ASN A 264 9.13 -68.68 -39.07
CA ASN A 264 8.89 -70.13 -38.90
C ASN A 264 8.89 -70.63 -37.45
N ASP A 265 9.20 -69.77 -36.44
CA ASP A 265 9.20 -70.14 -35.04
C ASP A 265 7.77 -70.04 -34.43
N HIS A 266 7.00 -71.12 -34.60
CA HIS A 266 5.61 -71.20 -34.10
C HIS A 266 5.52 -71.29 -32.55
N ASP A 267 6.55 -71.83 -31.89
CA ASP A 267 6.58 -71.98 -30.43
C ASP A 267 6.84 -70.63 -29.71
N ALA A 268 7.75 -69.82 -30.21
CA ALA A 268 7.99 -68.49 -29.67
C ALA A 268 6.78 -67.56 -29.89
N LYS A 269 6.12 -67.66 -31.06
CA LYS A 269 4.85 -66.92 -31.33
C LYS A 269 3.72 -67.31 -30.39
N ARG A 270 3.56 -68.60 -30.07
CA ARG A 270 2.55 -69.13 -29.16
C ARG A 270 2.79 -68.72 -27.70
N LYS A 271 4.05 -68.69 -27.24
CA LYS A 271 4.42 -68.17 -25.91
C LYS A 271 4.06 -66.68 -25.73
N ILE A 272 4.23 -65.87 -26.77
CA ILE A 272 3.84 -64.47 -26.75
C ILE A 272 2.31 -64.32 -26.73
N ASP A 273 1.56 -65.12 -27.48
CA ASP A 273 0.09 -65.08 -27.49
C ASP A 273 -0.46 -65.49 -26.11
N VAL A 274 0.12 -66.48 -25.42
CA VAL A 274 -0.26 -66.86 -24.07
C VAL A 274 0.11 -65.75 -23.07
N ALA A 275 1.25 -65.09 -23.20
CA ALA A 275 1.64 -63.94 -22.36
C ALA A 275 0.71 -62.74 -22.54
N ARG A 276 0.24 -62.48 -23.79
CA ARG A 276 -0.79 -61.45 -24.10
C ARG A 276 -2.15 -61.76 -23.44
N LEU A 277 -2.53 -63.02 -23.37
CA LEU A 277 -3.78 -63.43 -22.71
C LEU A 277 -3.69 -63.37 -21.18
N GLY A 278 -2.49 -63.35 -20.62
CA GLY A 278 -2.24 -63.34 -19.17
C GLY A 278 -2.58 -62.01 -18.46
N GLY A 279 -3.08 -61.00 -19.15
CA GLY A 279 -3.69 -59.79 -18.56
C GLY A 279 -2.76 -58.82 -17.82
N LYS A 280 -1.44 -59.04 -17.71
CA LYS A 280 -0.52 -58.12 -17.04
C LYS A 280 -0.40 -56.75 -17.65
N ASP A 281 -0.60 -56.65 -18.99
CA ASP A 281 -0.57 -55.35 -19.72
C ASP A 281 -1.81 -54.48 -19.47
N ARG A 282 -2.96 -55.11 -19.12
CA ARG A 282 -4.17 -54.37 -18.75
C ARG A 282 -4.03 -53.68 -17.42
N SER A 283 -3.43 -54.34 -16.43
CA SER A 283 -3.28 -53.78 -15.08
C SER A 283 -2.34 -52.57 -15.01
N THR A 284 -1.30 -52.51 -15.88
CA THR A 284 -0.40 -51.35 -16.00
C THR A 284 -1.02 -50.19 -16.78
N GLY A 285 -1.88 -50.52 -17.80
CA GLY A 285 -2.65 -49.49 -18.50
C GLY A 285 -3.69 -48.82 -17.62
N ASP A 286 -4.44 -49.63 -16.84
CA ASP A 286 -5.45 -49.12 -15.90
C ASP A 286 -4.81 -48.31 -14.76
N ALA A 287 -3.67 -48.77 -14.23
CA ALA A 287 -2.89 -48.03 -13.24
C ALA A 287 -2.41 -46.67 -13.75
N LYS A 288 -1.96 -46.59 -15.02
CA LYS A 288 -1.57 -45.33 -15.66
C LYS A 288 -2.77 -44.39 -15.80
N ALA A 289 -3.90 -44.88 -16.32
CA ALA A 289 -5.11 -44.08 -16.48
C ALA A 289 -5.66 -43.53 -15.15
N HIS A 290 -5.57 -44.33 -14.09
CA HIS A 290 -5.94 -43.90 -12.74
C HIS A 290 -4.99 -42.78 -12.25
N LEU A 291 -3.68 -42.93 -12.50
CA LEU A 291 -2.69 -41.93 -12.09
C LEU A 291 -2.82 -40.63 -12.89
N ASP A 292 -3.09 -40.70 -14.20
CA ASP A 292 -3.32 -39.53 -15.05
C ASP A 292 -4.56 -38.75 -14.59
N ASN A 293 -5.65 -39.45 -14.19
CA ASN A 293 -6.83 -38.82 -13.56
C ASN A 293 -6.49 -38.18 -12.20
N GLN A 294 -5.60 -38.79 -11.42
CA GLN A 294 -5.17 -38.24 -10.15
C GLN A 294 -4.32 -36.97 -10.36
N ILE A 295 -3.40 -36.99 -11.32
CA ILE A 295 -2.61 -35.81 -11.73
C ILE A 295 -3.55 -34.66 -12.11
N SER A 296 -4.52 -34.91 -13.01
CA SER A 296 -5.49 -33.89 -13.43
C SER A 296 -6.26 -33.27 -12.25
N ARG A 297 -6.65 -34.08 -11.24
CA ARG A 297 -7.32 -33.58 -10.03
C ARG A 297 -6.36 -32.76 -9.15
N THR A 298 -5.12 -33.22 -8.96
CA THR A 298 -4.11 -32.51 -8.17
C THR A 298 -3.76 -31.17 -8.82
N GLU A 299 -3.61 -31.16 -10.16
CA GLU A 299 -3.38 -29.92 -10.92
C GLU A 299 -4.57 -28.97 -10.85
N ALA A 300 -5.80 -29.44 -11.00
CA ALA A 300 -6.99 -28.62 -10.86
C ALA A 300 -7.10 -28.02 -9.44
N SER A 301 -6.77 -28.78 -8.41
CA SER A 301 -6.73 -28.29 -7.03
C SER A 301 -5.63 -27.27 -6.81
N ARG A 302 -4.43 -27.48 -7.40
CA ARG A 302 -3.33 -26.53 -7.37
C ARG A 302 -3.69 -25.22 -8.07
N ASP A 303 -4.29 -25.31 -9.26
CA ASP A 303 -4.63 -24.15 -10.08
C ASP A 303 -5.82 -23.36 -9.50
N ALA A 304 -6.65 -24.00 -8.67
CA ALA A 304 -7.70 -23.34 -7.90
C ALA A 304 -7.15 -22.49 -6.74
N ILE A 305 -5.93 -22.77 -6.27
CA ILE A 305 -5.29 -21.98 -5.22
C ILE A 305 -4.60 -20.78 -5.88
N LYS A 306 -5.01 -19.59 -5.48
CA LYS A 306 -4.35 -18.34 -5.92
C LYS A 306 -2.88 -18.39 -5.52
N LYS A 307 -1.99 -18.50 -6.50
CA LYS A 307 -0.55 -18.39 -6.27
C LYS A 307 -0.22 -16.96 -5.92
N SER A 308 -0.07 -16.67 -4.63
CA SER A 308 0.47 -15.39 -4.21
C SER A 308 1.94 -15.32 -4.65
N LEU A 309 2.20 -14.59 -5.72
CA LEU A 309 3.56 -14.28 -6.14
C LEU A 309 4.23 -13.49 -5.02
N LYS A 310 5.33 -14.02 -4.49
CA LYS A 310 6.20 -13.26 -3.61
C LYS A 310 6.95 -12.26 -4.47
N ARG A 311 6.56 -10.98 -4.44
CA ARG A 311 7.52 -9.94 -4.79
C ARG A 311 8.67 -10.09 -3.81
N LYS A 312 9.92 -10.04 -4.30
CA LYS A 312 11.06 -9.89 -3.41
C LYS A 312 10.96 -8.48 -2.84
N GLU A 313 10.32 -8.38 -1.67
CA GLU A 313 10.18 -7.13 -0.94
C GLU A 313 11.53 -6.78 -0.30
N GLY A 314 11.84 -5.48 -0.28
CA GLY A 314 13.06 -4.97 0.31
C GLY A 314 14.25 -4.89 -0.66
N PHE A 315 15.13 -3.98 -0.36
CA PHE A 315 16.41 -3.75 -1.03
C PHE A 315 17.51 -3.64 0.04
N SER A 316 18.74 -4.00 -0.31
CA SER A 316 19.90 -3.73 0.53
C SER A 316 20.63 -2.50 0.00
N VAL A 317 20.99 -1.59 0.88
CA VAL A 317 21.84 -0.44 0.56
C VAL A 317 23.27 -0.80 0.97
N GLU A 318 24.21 -0.71 0.04
CA GLU A 318 25.63 -0.83 0.39
C GLU A 318 26.04 0.41 1.18
N ALA A 319 26.51 0.22 2.43
CA ALA A 319 27.03 1.32 3.23
C ALA A 319 28.37 1.80 2.64
N ALA A 320 28.46 3.08 2.31
CA ALA A 320 29.76 3.71 2.20
C ALA A 320 30.39 3.63 3.58
N GLY A 321 31.60 3.07 3.67
CA GLY A 321 32.27 2.88 4.94
C GLY A 321 32.36 4.17 5.77
N PHE A 322 31.39 4.39 6.62
CA PHE A 322 31.35 5.49 7.58
C PHE A 322 32.41 5.21 8.65
N ALA A 323 33.57 5.80 8.50
CA ALA A 323 34.61 5.67 9.51
C ALA A 323 34.35 6.53 10.76
N LYS A 324 33.48 7.54 10.71
CA LYS A 324 33.27 8.51 11.80
C LYS A 324 31.80 8.92 11.93
N ALA A 325 31.31 8.99 13.17
CA ALA A 325 30.00 9.53 13.50
C ALA A 325 29.86 10.99 13.04
N ILE A 326 28.63 11.41 12.72
CA ILE A 326 28.29 12.81 12.50
C ILE A 326 27.98 13.41 13.86
N VAL A 327 28.68 14.50 14.21
CA VAL A 327 28.46 15.21 15.47
C VAL A 327 27.89 16.59 15.16
N ILE A 328 26.65 16.83 15.60
CA ILE A 328 26.06 18.16 15.63
C ILE A 328 26.39 18.77 16.98
N VAL A 329 27.07 19.92 16.98
CA VAL A 329 27.40 20.64 18.18
C VAL A 329 26.14 21.35 18.70
N GLU A 330 26.01 21.48 20.00
CA GLU A 330 24.93 22.27 20.61
C GLU A 330 24.90 23.69 20.02
N THR A 331 23.72 24.07 19.49
CA THR A 331 23.56 25.35 18.80
C THR A 331 22.13 25.87 18.89
N GLU A 332 21.96 27.16 18.63
CA GLU A 332 20.66 27.79 18.43
C GLU A 332 20.58 28.32 16.99
N ILE A 333 19.54 27.94 16.27
CA ILE A 333 19.31 28.40 14.91
C ILE A 333 18.02 29.21 14.82
N ARG A 334 17.99 30.18 13.89
CA ARG A 334 16.86 31.08 13.67
C ARG A 334 16.22 30.76 12.32
N ALA A 335 14.88 30.90 12.24
CA ALA A 335 14.15 30.70 11.00
C ALA A 335 14.37 31.83 9.98
N SER A 336 14.60 33.05 10.46
CA SER A 336 14.95 34.24 9.64
C SER A 336 15.87 35.18 10.44
N GLU A 337 16.40 36.23 9.78
CA GLU A 337 17.24 37.25 10.40
C GLU A 337 16.48 38.28 11.26
N GLU A 338 15.15 38.24 11.26
CA GLU A 338 14.31 39.13 12.08
C GLU A 338 14.43 38.81 13.56
N GLU A 339 14.44 39.87 14.43
CA GLU A 339 14.65 39.73 15.88
C GLU A 339 13.62 38.83 16.57
N ASP A 340 12.37 38.85 16.11
CA ASP A 340 11.25 38.03 16.63
C ASP A 340 11.07 36.70 15.91
N SER A 341 12.03 36.26 15.10
CA SER A 341 11.95 35.00 14.38
C SER A 341 12.01 33.80 15.31
N TYR A 342 11.36 32.71 14.85
CA TYR A 342 11.39 31.43 15.58
C TYR A 342 12.83 30.94 15.77
N ARG A 343 13.18 30.54 17.02
CA ARG A 343 14.47 30.01 17.41
C ARG A 343 14.36 28.54 17.77
N LEU A 344 15.25 27.72 17.24
CA LEU A 344 15.32 26.31 17.56
C LEU A 344 16.62 25.98 18.27
N HIS A 345 16.51 25.52 19.50
CA HIS A 345 17.65 25.02 20.27
C HIS A 345 17.89 23.55 19.95
N ILE A 346 19.08 23.22 19.47
CA ILE A 346 19.51 21.88 19.10
C ILE A 346 20.57 21.44 20.12
N PRO A 347 20.33 20.35 20.87
CA PRO A 347 21.34 19.81 21.77
C PRO A 347 22.48 19.17 20.97
N ARG A 348 23.56 18.79 21.65
CA ARG A 348 24.60 17.98 21.00
C ARG A 348 24.03 16.63 20.60
N ILE A 349 24.04 16.32 19.30
CA ILE A 349 23.53 15.06 18.71
C ILE A 349 24.70 14.32 18.05
N VAL A 350 24.78 13.02 18.28
CA VAL A 350 25.76 12.14 17.63
C VAL A 350 25.01 11.11 16.83
N ILE A 351 25.20 11.09 15.51
CA ILE A 351 24.62 10.12 14.60
C ILE A 351 25.70 9.10 14.25
N ASN A 352 25.57 7.89 14.75
CA ASN A 352 26.47 6.79 14.44
C ASN A 352 26.07 6.14 13.09
N PRO A 353 26.97 5.36 12.46
CA PRO A 353 26.67 4.70 11.19
C PRO A 353 25.45 3.77 11.21
N ASP A 354 25.13 3.22 12.37
CA ASP A 354 24.01 2.30 12.62
C ASP A 354 22.80 2.97 13.28
N SER A 355 22.86 4.28 13.58
CA SER A 355 21.77 5.02 14.20
C SER A 355 20.56 5.08 13.28
N LYS A 356 19.39 4.71 13.81
CA LYS A 356 18.09 4.80 13.15
C LYS A 356 17.17 5.70 13.98
N ILE A 357 17.13 6.97 13.61
CA ILE A 357 16.56 8.04 14.43
C ILE A 357 15.19 8.45 13.88
N ALA A 358 14.16 8.44 14.73
CA ALA A 358 12.88 9.10 14.46
C ALA A 358 12.93 10.55 14.95
N LEU A 359 12.57 11.50 14.11
CA LEU A 359 12.33 12.89 14.50
C LEU A 359 10.82 13.16 14.53
N THR A 360 10.26 13.33 15.71
CA THR A 360 8.83 13.52 15.95
C THR A 360 8.53 14.93 16.45
N GLY A 361 7.27 15.34 16.46
CA GLY A 361 6.81 16.64 16.94
C GLY A 361 5.66 17.18 16.09
N GLN A 362 4.92 18.17 16.61
CA GLN A 362 3.81 18.81 15.90
C GLN A 362 4.30 19.57 14.65
N ASN A 363 3.36 19.93 13.77
CA ASN A 363 3.69 20.77 12.63
C ASN A 363 4.16 22.17 13.10
N GLY A 364 5.15 22.74 12.41
CA GLY A 364 5.72 24.04 12.77
C GLY A 364 6.65 24.05 13.98
N THR A 365 7.08 22.90 14.53
CA THR A 365 8.03 22.82 15.65
C THR A 365 9.49 22.87 15.22
N GLY A 366 9.79 23.06 13.92
CA GLY A 366 11.16 23.23 13.43
C GLY A 366 11.85 21.95 12.95
N LYS A 367 11.12 20.84 12.70
CA LYS A 367 11.69 19.59 12.18
C LYS A 367 12.48 19.81 10.88
N THR A 368 11.85 20.46 9.90
CA THR A 368 12.49 20.76 8.60
C THR A 368 13.65 21.76 8.75
N LEU A 369 13.57 22.70 9.72
CA LEU A 369 14.66 23.62 10.02
C LEU A 369 15.89 22.87 10.57
N PHE A 370 15.68 21.88 11.44
CA PHE A 370 16.72 21.00 11.91
C PHE A 370 17.38 20.20 10.77
N ILE A 371 16.57 19.61 9.87
CA ILE A 371 17.10 18.87 8.71
C ILE A 371 17.95 19.78 7.82
N LYS A 372 17.47 20.99 7.50
CA LYS A 372 18.23 21.95 6.69
C LYS A 372 19.56 22.34 7.36
N HIS A 373 19.56 22.52 8.68
CA HIS A 373 20.79 22.78 9.43
C HIS A 373 21.75 21.60 9.35
N LEU A 374 21.27 20.37 9.57
CA LEU A 374 22.07 19.15 9.45
C LEU A 374 22.72 19.04 8.06
N ILE A 375 21.95 19.28 6.99
CA ILE A 375 22.46 19.25 5.63
C ILE A 375 23.55 20.32 5.43
N SER A 376 23.33 21.55 5.92
CA SER A 376 24.31 22.63 5.82
C SER A 376 25.63 22.31 6.57
N GLU A 377 25.55 21.64 7.72
CA GLU A 377 26.76 21.22 8.44
C GLU A 377 27.50 20.09 7.68
N LEU A 378 26.79 19.21 7.00
CA LEU A 378 27.38 18.18 6.15
C LEU A 378 28.01 18.77 4.87
N GLU A 379 27.42 19.81 4.31
CA GLU A 379 28.01 20.59 3.20
C GLU A 379 29.33 21.24 3.59
N LYS A 380 29.38 21.90 4.74
CA LYS A 380 30.60 22.49 5.27
C LYS A 380 31.71 21.47 5.52
N ALA A 381 31.32 20.23 5.80
CA ALA A 381 32.24 19.11 6.04
C ALA A 381 32.65 18.37 4.76
N ASP A 382 32.19 18.82 3.56
CA ASP A 382 32.40 18.18 2.24
C ASP A 382 31.91 16.71 2.19
N ARG A 383 30.75 16.44 2.80
CA ARG A 383 30.18 15.08 2.95
C ARG A 383 28.82 14.89 2.28
N THR A 384 28.42 15.82 1.43
CA THR A 384 27.10 15.81 0.75
C THR A 384 26.93 14.65 -0.22
N ALA A 385 28.01 14.19 -0.87
CA ALA A 385 27.96 13.12 -1.87
C ALA A 385 27.48 11.76 -1.30
N GLU A 386 27.60 11.58 0.03
CA GLU A 386 27.22 10.36 0.75
C GLU A 386 25.87 10.47 1.46
N VAL A 387 25.14 11.58 1.27
CA VAL A 387 23.88 11.87 1.96
C VAL A 387 22.76 12.01 0.96
N MET A 388 21.66 11.34 1.24
CA MET A 388 20.42 11.54 0.50
C MET A 388 19.38 12.21 1.39
N TYR A 389 18.71 13.21 0.84
CA TYR A 389 17.54 13.83 1.45
C TYR A 389 16.31 13.72 0.56
N LEU A 390 15.26 13.09 1.07
CA LEU A 390 13.92 13.06 0.48
C LEU A 390 13.06 14.11 1.20
N PRO A 391 12.73 15.23 0.56
CA PRO A 391 11.90 16.28 1.15
C PRO A 391 10.41 15.89 1.22
N GLN A 392 9.66 16.57 2.08
CA GLN A 392 8.22 16.40 2.21
C GLN A 392 7.48 16.71 0.89
N GLU A 393 7.87 17.76 0.19
CA GLU A 393 7.37 18.11 -1.13
C GLU A 393 8.53 18.19 -2.12
N ILE A 394 8.37 17.60 -3.28
CA ILE A 394 9.37 17.64 -4.36
C ILE A 394 8.99 18.79 -5.29
N PRO A 395 9.79 19.86 -5.38
CA PRO A 395 9.53 20.96 -6.30
C PRO A 395 9.55 20.49 -7.77
N ALA A 396 8.74 21.10 -8.63
CA ALA A 396 8.68 20.75 -10.06
C ALA A 396 10.04 20.78 -10.78
N SER A 397 10.92 21.72 -10.40
CA SER A 397 12.29 21.79 -10.94
C SER A 397 13.15 20.58 -10.55
N GLN A 398 12.91 20.02 -9.38
CA GLN A 398 13.61 18.81 -8.92
C GLN A 398 13.01 17.54 -9.56
N GLU A 399 11.73 17.53 -9.84
CA GLU A 399 11.06 16.45 -10.58
C GLU A 399 11.68 16.26 -11.97
N GLU A 400 11.81 17.35 -12.73
CA GLU A 400 12.46 17.32 -14.05
C GLU A 400 13.90 16.79 -13.96
N GLN A 401 14.65 17.22 -12.94
CA GLN A 401 16.03 16.77 -12.73
C GLN A 401 16.10 15.26 -12.41
N ILE A 402 15.23 14.75 -11.53
CA ILE A 402 15.17 13.32 -11.17
C ILE A 402 14.88 12.45 -12.41
N LEU A 403 13.93 12.89 -13.25
CA LEU A 403 13.58 12.19 -14.48
C LEU A 403 14.73 12.24 -15.50
N ALA A 404 15.43 13.38 -15.60
CA ALA A 404 16.59 13.53 -16.45
C ALA A 404 17.77 12.64 -15.96
N ASP A 405 18.04 12.61 -14.67
CA ASP A 405 19.06 11.75 -14.06
C ASP A 405 18.78 10.26 -14.34
N PHE A 406 17.51 9.83 -14.17
CA PHE A 406 17.09 8.47 -14.50
C PHE A 406 17.26 8.15 -16.00
N ALA A 407 16.94 9.08 -16.89
CA ALA A 407 17.08 8.90 -18.32
C ALA A 407 18.55 8.83 -18.78
N ALA A 408 19.46 9.48 -18.05
CA ALA A 408 20.90 9.52 -18.34
C ALA A 408 21.66 8.27 -17.87
N LEU A 409 21.05 7.39 -17.06
CA LEU A 409 21.68 6.16 -16.58
C LEU A 409 22.02 5.19 -17.72
N GLU A 410 23.12 4.46 -17.56
CA GLU A 410 23.44 3.32 -18.41
C GLU A 410 22.42 2.17 -18.24
N ASP A 411 22.29 1.28 -19.22
CA ASP A 411 21.27 0.21 -19.22
C ASP A 411 21.37 -0.71 -17.99
N ALA A 412 22.57 -0.98 -17.50
CA ALA A 412 22.78 -1.81 -16.31
C ALA A 412 22.30 -1.11 -15.03
N GLU A 413 22.63 0.17 -14.85
CA GLU A 413 22.22 0.99 -13.71
C GLU A 413 20.70 1.22 -13.73
N ARG A 414 20.15 1.54 -14.91
CA ARG A 414 18.71 1.68 -15.11
C ARG A 414 17.96 0.40 -14.75
N GLY A 415 18.51 -0.78 -15.12
CA GLY A 415 17.95 -2.08 -14.74
C GLY A 415 17.93 -2.30 -13.23
N ALA A 416 18.98 -1.90 -12.51
CA ALA A 416 19.04 -1.97 -11.04
C ALA A 416 17.99 -1.06 -10.39
N VAL A 417 17.91 0.21 -10.82
CA VAL A 417 16.91 1.17 -10.36
C VAL A 417 15.49 0.66 -10.59
N LEU A 418 15.17 0.14 -11.78
CA LEU A 418 13.87 -0.44 -12.10
C LEU A 418 13.56 -1.67 -11.24
N SER A 419 14.56 -2.51 -10.95
CA SER A 419 14.40 -3.66 -10.04
C SER A 419 14.04 -3.21 -8.62
N THR A 420 14.70 -2.18 -8.11
CA THR A 420 14.43 -1.60 -6.79
C THR A 420 13.05 -0.92 -6.75
N LEU A 421 12.70 -0.19 -7.80
CA LEU A 421 11.39 0.42 -7.97
C LEU A 421 10.26 -0.63 -7.96
N TYR A 422 10.46 -1.75 -8.69
CA TYR A 422 9.52 -2.87 -8.69
C TYR A 422 9.36 -3.48 -7.29
N ARG A 423 10.43 -3.59 -6.52
CA ARG A 423 10.40 -4.06 -5.12
C ARG A 423 9.65 -3.11 -4.19
N LEU A 424 9.67 -1.80 -4.49
CA LEU A 424 8.86 -0.78 -3.82
C LEU A 424 7.39 -0.74 -4.26
N GLY A 425 6.96 -1.71 -5.07
CA GLY A 425 5.56 -1.86 -5.47
C GLY A 425 5.14 -1.06 -6.69
N SER A 426 6.09 -0.47 -7.44
CA SER A 426 5.81 0.22 -8.70
C SER A 426 5.88 -0.73 -9.89
N GLU A 427 5.05 -0.44 -10.91
CA GLU A 427 5.19 -1.05 -12.22
C GLU A 427 6.06 -0.11 -13.09
N PRO A 428 7.13 -0.60 -13.73
CA PRO A 428 8.03 0.23 -14.56
C PRO A 428 7.32 0.99 -15.69
N GLU A 429 6.18 0.48 -16.14
CA GLU A 429 5.35 1.05 -17.20
C GLU A 429 4.72 2.39 -16.78
N ASN A 430 4.51 2.61 -15.48
CA ASN A 430 3.97 3.86 -14.95
C ASN A 430 4.89 5.07 -15.17
N LEU A 431 6.20 4.85 -15.31
CA LEU A 431 7.16 5.91 -15.64
C LEU A 431 7.12 6.35 -17.10
N GLN A 432 6.52 5.53 -17.99
CA GLN A 432 6.49 5.81 -19.44
C GLN A 432 5.25 6.59 -19.88
N GLN A 433 4.24 6.74 -19.04
CA GLN A 433 2.95 7.32 -19.41
C GLN A 433 2.83 8.85 -19.26
N GLY A 434 3.94 9.56 -19.06
CA GLY A 434 4.02 11.02 -19.23
C GLY A 434 3.71 11.88 -18.00
N ALA A 435 2.97 11.41 -17.01
CA ALA A 435 2.76 12.10 -15.73
C ALA A 435 3.05 11.14 -14.57
N VAL A 436 4.20 11.31 -13.94
CA VAL A 436 4.60 10.50 -12.79
C VAL A 436 3.88 11.02 -11.55
N SER A 437 3.17 10.15 -10.81
CA SER A 437 2.52 10.59 -9.56
C SER A 437 3.56 10.95 -8.49
N PRO A 438 3.23 11.82 -7.52
CA PRO A 438 4.15 12.19 -6.43
C PRO A 438 4.67 10.95 -5.66
N GLY A 439 3.84 9.93 -5.48
CA GLY A 439 4.25 8.67 -4.86
C GLY A 439 5.25 7.88 -5.70
N GLU A 440 5.06 7.81 -7.01
CA GLU A 440 5.99 7.15 -7.93
C GLU A 440 7.33 7.89 -8.02
N LEU A 441 7.28 9.22 -8.02
CA LEU A 441 8.49 10.06 -8.02
C LEU A 441 9.34 9.83 -6.75
N ARG A 442 8.70 9.72 -5.57
CA ARG A 442 9.39 9.39 -4.31
C ARG A 442 10.05 8.02 -4.35
N LYS A 443 9.35 7.02 -4.87
CA LYS A 443 9.91 5.67 -5.04
C LYS A 443 11.09 5.68 -6.00
N LEU A 444 11.02 6.44 -7.09
CA LEU A 444 12.10 6.61 -8.03
C LEU A 444 13.32 7.28 -7.37
N MET A 445 13.13 8.35 -6.60
CA MET A 445 14.20 8.98 -5.83
C MET A 445 14.88 7.99 -4.89
N ILE A 446 14.11 7.23 -4.11
CA ILE A 446 14.64 6.21 -3.21
C ILE A 446 15.42 5.17 -4.01
N SER A 447 14.90 4.72 -5.15
CA SER A 447 15.57 3.73 -6.00
C SER A 447 16.89 4.23 -6.57
N LEU A 448 16.94 5.48 -7.04
CA LEU A 448 18.17 6.12 -7.53
C LEU A 448 19.24 6.27 -6.44
N ALA A 449 18.81 6.57 -5.22
CA ALA A 449 19.73 6.77 -4.12
C ALA A 449 20.33 5.47 -3.59
N VAL A 450 19.53 4.41 -3.57
CA VAL A 450 19.94 3.10 -3.04
C VAL A 450 21.03 2.44 -3.87
N GLU A 451 21.12 2.76 -5.15
CA GLU A 451 22.18 2.27 -6.06
C GLU A 451 23.54 2.99 -5.85
N ARG A 452 23.58 3.96 -4.91
CA ARG A 452 24.81 4.66 -4.55
C ARG A 452 25.20 4.32 -3.10
N PRO A 453 26.51 4.28 -2.78
CA PRO A 453 26.94 4.10 -1.39
C PRO A 453 26.49 5.29 -0.55
N LEU A 454 25.63 5.02 0.43
CA LEU A 454 25.08 6.05 1.33
C LEU A 454 25.63 5.91 2.74
N SER A 455 25.90 7.06 3.34
CA SER A 455 26.28 7.19 4.72
C SER A 455 25.10 7.59 5.62
N LEU A 456 24.23 8.46 5.12
CA LEU A 456 23.03 8.93 5.82
C LEU A 456 21.87 9.08 4.84
N LEU A 457 20.74 8.48 5.20
CA LEU A 457 19.46 8.65 4.52
C LEU A 457 18.54 9.50 5.39
N ILE A 458 18.08 10.64 4.88
CA ILE A 458 17.15 11.54 5.55
C ILE A 458 15.83 11.49 4.79
N LEU A 459 14.76 11.12 5.48
CA LEU A 459 13.41 11.00 4.92
C LEU A 459 12.44 11.91 5.67
N ASP A 460 11.84 12.87 4.97
CA ASP A 460 10.83 13.77 5.52
C ASP A 460 9.45 13.36 5.00
N GLU A 461 8.63 12.78 5.87
CA GLU A 461 7.30 12.21 5.59
C GLU A 461 7.30 11.25 4.37
N PRO A 462 8.10 10.18 4.37
CA PRO A 462 8.27 9.31 3.21
C PRO A 462 7.01 8.52 2.85
N THR A 463 6.10 8.32 3.81
CA THR A 463 4.87 7.53 3.63
C THR A 463 3.74 8.31 2.94
N ASN A 464 3.85 9.65 2.86
CA ASN A 464 2.85 10.48 2.20
C ASN A 464 2.72 10.13 0.71
N HIS A 465 1.48 10.02 0.22
CA HIS A 465 1.12 9.62 -1.15
C HIS A 465 1.54 8.19 -1.55
N MET A 466 2.06 7.39 -0.60
CA MET A 466 2.34 5.98 -0.85
C MET A 466 1.14 5.12 -0.46
N ASP A 467 0.86 4.11 -1.28
CA ASP A 467 -0.11 3.08 -0.90
C ASP A 467 0.47 2.14 0.17
N ILE A 468 -0.42 1.44 0.86
CA ILE A 468 -0.03 0.57 1.96
C ILE A 468 0.97 -0.53 1.54
N THR A 469 0.89 -1.01 0.30
CA THR A 469 1.82 -2.02 -0.23
C THR A 469 3.24 -1.45 -0.34
N SER A 470 3.33 -0.22 -0.84
CA SER A 470 4.59 0.52 -0.95
C SER A 470 5.18 0.89 0.41
N VAL A 471 4.32 1.29 1.37
CA VAL A 471 4.75 1.55 2.76
C VAL A 471 5.35 0.29 3.39
N LEU A 472 4.70 -0.87 3.25
CA LEU A 472 5.22 -2.14 3.77
C LEU A 472 6.55 -2.55 3.11
N ALA A 473 6.67 -2.34 1.79
CA ALA A 473 7.93 -2.61 1.08
C ALA A 473 9.06 -1.68 1.57
N LEU A 474 8.74 -0.40 1.79
CA LEU A 474 9.69 0.57 2.35
C LEU A 474 10.10 0.21 3.79
N GLU A 475 9.16 -0.20 4.66
CA GLU A 475 9.46 -0.69 6.01
C GLU A 475 10.48 -1.83 5.98
N ASN A 476 10.23 -2.85 5.16
CA ASN A 476 11.12 -4.00 5.03
C ASN A 476 12.52 -3.59 4.53
N ALA A 477 12.57 -2.66 3.58
CA ALA A 477 13.83 -2.15 3.06
C ALA A 477 14.61 -1.36 4.11
N LEU A 478 13.99 -0.39 4.79
CA LEU A 478 14.63 0.46 5.78
C LEU A 478 15.03 -0.29 7.05
N SER A 479 14.28 -1.33 7.44
CA SER A 479 14.65 -2.17 8.60
C SER A 479 15.95 -2.94 8.37
N SER A 480 16.27 -3.29 7.11
CA SER A 480 17.50 -3.98 6.71
C SER A 480 18.63 -3.03 6.28
N LEU A 481 18.42 -1.72 6.37
CA LEU A 481 19.38 -0.71 5.96
C LEU A 481 20.66 -0.76 6.81
N SER A 482 21.81 -0.68 6.18
CA SER A 482 23.13 -0.71 6.83
C SER A 482 23.77 0.68 7.04
N CYS A 483 23.16 1.77 6.56
CA CYS A 483 23.61 3.14 6.81
C CYS A 483 22.75 3.83 7.87
N ALA A 484 23.20 5.01 8.35
CA ALA A 484 22.44 5.84 9.27
C ALA A 484 21.11 6.30 8.63
N LEU A 485 20.06 6.39 9.43
CA LEU A 485 18.71 6.78 9.01
C LEU A 485 18.16 7.87 9.93
N LEU A 486 17.67 8.95 9.35
CA LEU A 486 16.88 9.98 10.04
C LEU A 486 15.51 10.06 9.36
N VAL A 487 14.44 9.78 10.08
CA VAL A 487 13.09 9.78 9.55
C VAL A 487 12.20 10.74 10.31
N VAL A 488 11.52 11.62 9.59
CA VAL A 488 10.36 12.37 10.08
C VAL A 488 9.12 11.67 9.58
N SER A 489 8.23 11.25 10.45
CA SER A 489 6.92 10.73 10.07
C SER A 489 5.90 10.86 11.21
N HIS A 490 4.64 10.95 10.83
CA HIS A 490 3.50 10.90 11.75
C HIS A 490 2.95 9.46 11.92
N ASP A 491 3.36 8.50 11.09
CA ASP A 491 3.00 7.07 11.22
C ASP A 491 3.82 6.41 12.34
N SER A 492 3.23 6.27 13.52
CA SER A 492 3.88 5.66 14.67
C SER A 492 4.21 4.18 14.48
N VAL A 493 3.41 3.45 13.68
CA VAL A 493 3.65 2.05 13.36
C VAL A 493 4.85 1.91 12.44
N PHE A 494 4.95 2.77 11.43
CA PHE A 494 6.11 2.85 10.55
C PHE A 494 7.40 3.13 11.34
N LEU A 495 7.40 4.21 12.15
CA LEU A 495 8.56 4.58 12.96
C LEU A 495 9.01 3.46 13.89
N SER A 496 8.07 2.78 14.57
CA SER A 496 8.41 1.68 15.50
C SER A 496 9.12 0.50 14.86
N LYS A 497 8.96 0.31 13.54
CA LYS A 497 9.59 -0.77 12.77
C LYS A 497 10.95 -0.39 12.19
N VAL A 498 11.15 0.88 11.85
CA VAL A 498 12.34 1.31 11.11
C VAL A 498 13.35 2.09 11.95
N THR A 499 12.99 2.52 13.16
CA THR A 499 13.86 3.33 14.04
C THR A 499 14.00 2.72 15.42
N ASN A 500 15.14 2.99 16.09
CA ASN A 500 15.47 2.54 17.44
C ASN A 500 15.80 3.70 18.41
N GLU A 501 15.98 4.90 17.89
CA GLU A 501 16.24 6.11 18.64
C GLU A 501 15.19 7.17 18.30
N ARG A 502 14.88 8.08 19.23
CA ARG A 502 13.88 9.11 19.01
C ARG A 502 14.35 10.48 19.47
N LEU A 503 14.18 11.45 18.58
CA LEU A 503 14.25 12.88 18.87
C LEU A 503 12.84 13.46 18.83
N HIS A 504 12.52 14.35 19.74
CA HIS A 504 11.25 15.05 19.79
C HIS A 504 11.46 16.56 19.69
N SER A 505 10.74 17.20 18.78
CA SER A 505 10.76 18.65 18.58
C SER A 505 9.54 19.28 19.24
N GLU A 506 9.76 20.13 20.21
CA GLU A 506 8.71 20.89 20.93
C GLU A 506 8.78 22.37 20.58
N ARG A 507 7.65 23.06 20.67
CA ARG A 507 7.55 24.50 20.47
C ARG A 507 6.78 25.17 21.61
N ASN A 508 7.33 26.26 22.10
CA ASN A 508 6.66 27.14 23.07
C ASN A 508 6.78 28.60 22.57
N GLY A 509 5.71 29.11 21.97
CA GLY A 509 5.73 30.44 21.34
C GLY A 509 6.72 30.52 20.17
N ASN A 510 7.71 31.42 20.28
CA ASN A 510 8.77 31.62 19.28
C ASN A 510 10.03 30.79 19.56
N GLU A 511 10.03 29.95 20.59
CA GLU A 511 11.14 29.08 20.93
C GLU A 511 10.80 27.61 20.70
N GLY A 512 11.72 26.87 20.12
CA GLY A 512 11.65 25.43 19.95
C GLY A 512 12.87 24.73 20.54
N LYS A 513 12.69 23.46 20.83
CA LYS A 513 13.74 22.62 21.38
C LYS A 513 13.68 21.21 20.85
N ILE A 514 14.84 20.62 20.54
CA ILE A 514 14.96 19.20 20.23
C ILE A 514 15.39 18.45 21.49
N LEU A 515 14.71 17.38 21.81
CA LEU A 515 14.92 16.55 22.99
C LEU A 515 15.19 15.10 22.59
N PHE A 516 16.02 14.40 23.35
CA PHE A 516 16.11 12.94 23.30
C PHE A 516 14.97 12.34 24.12
N VAL A 517 14.27 11.33 23.54
CA VAL A 517 13.12 10.66 24.18
C VAL A 517 13.35 9.16 24.26
#